data_970a4fbc2a3ae7beac19c5a563f40423
#
_entry.id   970a4fbc2a3ae7beac19c5a563f40423
#
_cell.length_a   1.000
_cell.length_b   1.000
_cell.length_c   1.000
_cell.angle_alpha   90.00
_cell.angle_beta   90.00
_cell.angle_gamma   90.00
#
_symmetry.space_group_name_H-M   'P 1'
#
loop_
_entity.id
_entity.type
_entity.pdbx_description
1 polymer ?
#
loop_
_entity_poly.entity_id
_entity_poly.type
_entity_poly.pdbx_seq_one_letter_code
_entity_poly.pdbx_strand_id
1 'polypeptide(L)'
;MLFILALPVACASWTVTHEEVFREPRDFCKSQSEKARSLPVRKVFYLFTCEYCFSHYVTAVALLLFNFQLLYLGWRGYIVSWFATVWVANFYMSLYNRLRLDIKHENVAIAVEQETLPPDSPQAAKK
;
A
#
# COMPACT_ATOMS: atom_id res chain seq x y z
N MET A 1 -19.77 3.73 -6.69
CA MET A 1 -18.95 4.91 -6.35
C MET A 1 -17.90 4.60 -5.27
N LEU A 2 -18.27 4.04 -4.10
CA LEU A 2 -17.32 3.74 -3.01
C LEU A 2 -16.12 2.89 -3.46
N PHE A 3 -16.37 1.76 -4.12
CA PHE A 3 -15.33 0.85 -4.60
C PHE A 3 -14.40 1.49 -5.63
N ILE A 4 -14.96 2.33 -6.51
CA ILE A 4 -14.18 3.05 -7.52
C ILE A 4 -13.28 4.11 -6.86
N LEU A 5 -13.78 4.81 -5.83
CA LEU A 5 -13.00 5.80 -5.09
C LEU A 5 -11.91 5.16 -4.23
N ALA A 6 -12.15 3.96 -3.71
CA ALA A 6 -11.17 3.22 -2.92
C ALA A 6 -9.96 2.74 -3.73
N LEU A 7 -10.10 2.51 -5.06
CA LEU A 7 -9.00 2.08 -5.91
C LEU A 7 -7.85 3.09 -5.98
N PRO A 8 -8.07 4.38 -6.36
CA PRO A 8 -6.99 5.36 -6.37
C PRO A 8 -6.41 5.61 -4.98
N VAL A 9 -7.21 5.52 -3.92
CA VAL A 9 -6.73 5.63 -2.54
C VAL A 9 -5.78 4.47 -2.22
N ALA A 10 -6.16 3.23 -2.54
CA ALA A 10 -5.31 2.06 -2.35
C ALA A 10 -4.02 2.15 -3.17
N CYS A 11 -4.13 2.53 -4.45
CA CYS A 11 -3.00 2.70 -5.34
C CYS A 11 -2.01 3.75 -4.81
N ALA A 12 -2.48 4.94 -4.46
CA ALA A 12 -1.64 6.01 -3.93
C ALA A 12 -0.97 5.62 -2.61
N SER A 13 -1.72 4.99 -1.70
CA SER A 13 -1.19 4.55 -0.41
C SER A 13 -0.12 3.47 -0.60
N TRP A 14 -0.37 2.50 -1.46
CA TRP A 14 0.59 1.45 -1.78
C TRP A 14 1.87 2.00 -2.41
N THR A 15 1.74 2.87 -3.41
CA THR A 15 2.88 3.47 -4.12
C THR A 15 3.79 4.21 -3.16
N VAL A 16 3.23 5.04 -2.27
CA VAL A 16 4.05 5.82 -1.32
C VAL A 16 4.73 4.94 -0.28
N THR A 17 4.07 3.87 0.17
CA THR A 17 4.59 3.05 1.28
C THR A 17 5.47 1.88 0.83
N HIS A 18 5.35 1.40 -0.42
CA HIS A 18 6.02 0.19 -0.87
C HIS A 18 6.95 0.38 -2.07
N GLU A 19 6.68 1.36 -2.95
CA GLU A 19 7.49 1.51 -4.16
C GLU A 19 8.83 2.21 -3.88
N GLU A 20 9.83 1.86 -4.68
CA GLU A 20 11.21 2.36 -4.53
C GLU A 20 11.34 3.86 -4.81
N VAL A 21 10.44 4.42 -5.64
CA VAL A 21 10.41 5.86 -5.95
C VAL A 21 10.31 6.72 -4.69
N PHE A 22 9.61 6.23 -3.67
CA PHE A 22 9.44 6.92 -2.38
C PHE A 22 10.32 6.33 -1.27
N ARG A 23 11.34 5.55 -1.62
CA ARG A 23 12.25 4.94 -0.65
C ARG A 23 13.04 5.98 0.14
N GLU A 24 13.64 6.95 -0.56
CA GLU A 24 14.46 7.99 0.10
C GLU A 24 13.66 8.86 1.08
N PRO A 25 12.46 9.44 0.71
CA PRO A 25 11.63 10.16 1.65
C PRO A 25 11.17 9.30 2.82
N ARG A 26 10.86 8.03 2.58
CA ARG A 26 10.43 7.09 3.61
C ARG A 26 11.55 6.76 4.59
N ASP A 27 12.76 6.50 4.10
CA ASP A 27 13.93 6.21 4.95
C ASP A 27 14.33 7.46 5.75
N PHE A 28 14.20 8.64 5.18
CA PHE A 28 14.37 9.90 5.90
C PHE A 28 13.34 10.04 7.04
N CYS A 29 12.06 9.83 6.76
CA CYS A 29 11.00 9.87 7.77
C CYS A 29 11.23 8.83 8.88
N LYS A 30 11.67 7.63 8.52
CA LYS A 30 11.99 6.56 9.47
C LYS A 30 13.17 6.95 10.37
N SER A 31 14.26 7.47 9.80
CA SER A 31 15.42 7.92 10.57
C SER A 31 15.09 9.10 11.48
N GLN A 32 14.24 10.01 11.03
CA GLN A 32 13.77 11.13 11.86
C GLN A 32 12.82 10.65 12.98
N SER A 33 11.99 9.64 12.73
CA SER A 33 11.13 9.07 13.77
C SER A 33 11.94 8.42 14.89
N GLU A 34 13.08 7.81 14.57
CA GLU A 34 13.99 7.20 15.54
C GLU A 34 14.79 8.24 16.34
N LYS A 35 15.18 9.35 15.70
CA LYS A 35 15.95 10.45 16.32
C LYS A 35 15.11 11.46 17.09
N ALA A 36 13.81 11.54 16.79
CA ALA A 36 12.94 12.53 17.40
C ALA A 36 12.73 12.29 18.88
N ARG A 37 13.13 13.26 19.70
CA ARG A 37 13.00 13.26 21.16
C ARG A 37 11.55 13.51 21.61
N SER A 38 10.72 14.08 20.73
CA SER A 38 9.33 14.42 21.01
C SER A 38 8.40 13.32 20.49
N LEU A 39 7.54 12.78 21.36
CA LEU A 39 6.57 11.73 21.02
C LEU A 39 5.62 12.10 19.86
N PRO A 40 5.04 13.32 19.77
CA PRO A 40 4.15 13.66 18.67
C PRO A 40 4.88 13.73 17.33
N VAL A 41 6.10 14.28 17.30
CA VAL A 41 6.91 14.36 16.09
C VAL A 41 7.28 12.97 15.59
N ARG A 42 7.70 12.08 16.50
CA ARG A 42 8.00 10.69 16.17
C ARG A 42 6.80 9.97 15.55
N LYS A 43 5.59 10.19 16.09
CA LYS A 43 4.37 9.59 15.57
C LYS A 43 4.00 10.12 14.18
N VAL A 44 4.18 11.43 13.92
CA VAL A 44 3.92 12.03 12.61
C VAL A 44 4.82 11.42 11.53
N PHE A 45 6.11 11.29 11.78
CA PHE A 45 7.02 10.64 10.82
C PHE A 45 6.72 9.14 10.63
N TYR A 46 6.31 8.44 11.69
CA TYR A 46 5.90 7.05 11.59
C TYR A 46 4.64 6.84 10.73
N LEU A 47 3.74 7.83 10.68
CA LEU A 47 2.53 7.77 9.85
C LEU A 47 2.84 7.58 8.35
N PHE A 48 3.92 8.18 7.84
CA PHE A 48 4.35 8.01 6.46
C PHE A 48 4.93 6.64 6.15
N THR A 49 5.30 5.89 7.18
CA THR A 49 5.83 4.53 7.05
C THR A 49 4.73 3.47 7.17
N CYS A 50 3.61 3.83 7.81
CA CYS A 50 2.48 2.93 8.03
C CYS A 50 1.45 3.07 6.90
N GLU A 51 1.31 2.02 6.10
CA GLU A 51 0.34 1.89 5.00
C GLU A 51 -1.10 2.23 5.43
N TYR A 52 -1.54 1.62 6.53
CA TYR A 52 -2.87 1.85 7.08
C TYR A 52 -3.09 3.31 7.50
N CYS A 53 -2.11 3.89 8.19
CA CYS A 53 -2.20 5.29 8.65
C CYS A 53 -2.21 6.26 7.47
N PHE A 54 -1.38 6.00 6.46
CA PHE A 54 -1.30 6.85 5.28
C PHE A 54 -2.59 6.83 4.46
N SER A 55 -3.25 5.68 4.35
CA SER A 55 -4.53 5.55 3.64
C SER A 55 -5.64 6.44 4.23
N HIS A 56 -5.63 6.72 5.52
CA HIS A 56 -6.57 7.66 6.15
C HIS A 56 -6.41 9.10 5.61
N TYR A 57 -5.19 9.55 5.43
CA TYR A 57 -4.93 10.91 4.91
C TYR A 57 -5.29 11.02 3.42
N VAL A 58 -4.87 10.03 2.63
CA VAL A 58 -5.23 9.98 1.20
C VAL A 58 -6.75 9.95 1.03
N THR A 59 -7.44 9.16 1.85
CA THR A 59 -8.91 9.10 1.82
C THR A 59 -9.54 10.43 2.21
N ALA A 60 -9.06 11.09 3.25
CA ALA A 60 -9.58 12.40 3.67
C ALA A 60 -9.47 13.43 2.52
N VAL A 61 -8.31 13.50 1.88
CA VAL A 61 -8.09 14.37 0.72
C VAL A 61 -9.02 13.99 -0.44
N ALA A 62 -9.14 12.71 -0.76
CA ALA A 62 -10.01 12.23 -1.83
C ALA A 62 -11.48 12.58 -1.58
N LEU A 63 -11.99 12.39 -0.36
CA LEU A 63 -13.37 12.74 0.00
C LEU A 63 -13.64 14.23 -0.13
N LEU A 64 -12.69 15.08 0.26
CA LEU A 64 -12.81 16.53 0.12
C LEU A 64 -12.78 16.96 -1.34
N LEU A 65 -11.91 16.38 -2.16
CA LEU A 65 -11.80 16.68 -3.60
C LEU A 65 -13.04 16.27 -4.37
N PHE A 66 -13.57 15.09 -4.10
CA PHE A 66 -14.71 14.54 -4.83
C PHE A 66 -16.05 14.82 -4.17
N ASN A 67 -16.07 15.50 -3.00
CA ASN A 67 -17.25 15.79 -2.21
C ASN A 67 -18.18 14.57 -2.04
N PHE A 68 -17.56 13.39 -1.84
CA PHE A 68 -18.28 12.12 -1.78
C PHE A 68 -18.82 11.87 -0.38
N GLN A 69 -20.12 11.68 -0.28
CA GLN A 69 -20.82 11.35 0.96
C GLN A 69 -21.66 10.09 0.77
N LEU A 70 -21.55 9.17 1.72
CA LEU A 70 -22.29 7.92 1.74
C LEU A 70 -23.40 8.01 2.81
N LEU A 71 -24.62 7.58 2.46
CA LEU A 71 -25.78 7.46 3.35
C LEU A 71 -26.39 8.78 3.87
N TYR A 72 -25.62 9.73 4.34
CA TYR A 72 -26.12 10.96 4.95
C TYR A 72 -25.45 12.19 4.35
N LEU A 73 -26.24 13.24 4.18
CA LEU A 73 -25.73 14.58 3.83
C LEU A 73 -25.18 15.27 5.09
N GLY A 74 -23.96 15.84 4.97
CA GLY A 74 -23.31 16.56 6.06
C GLY A 74 -22.12 15.82 6.68
N TRP A 75 -21.62 16.35 7.79
CA TRP A 75 -20.39 15.86 8.41
C TRP A 75 -20.41 14.37 8.82
N ARG A 76 -21.59 13.85 9.20
CA ARG A 76 -21.78 12.42 9.50
C ARG A 76 -21.56 11.55 8.27
N GLY A 77 -22.02 11.98 7.10
CA GLY A 77 -21.81 11.31 5.83
C GLY A 77 -20.31 11.23 5.46
N TYR A 78 -19.55 12.29 5.74
CA TYR A 78 -18.10 12.27 5.53
C TYR A 78 -17.39 11.28 6.43
N ILE A 79 -17.75 11.17 7.71
CA ILE A 79 -17.14 10.21 8.64
C ILE A 79 -17.42 8.78 8.18
N VAL A 80 -18.67 8.46 7.85
CA VAL A 80 -19.04 7.12 7.38
C VAL A 80 -18.32 6.79 6.07
N SER A 81 -18.28 7.72 5.11
CA SER A 81 -17.57 7.57 3.84
C SER A 81 -16.08 7.36 4.06
N TRP A 82 -15.49 8.09 5.01
CA TRP A 82 -14.07 7.98 5.33
C TRP A 82 -13.71 6.58 5.81
N PHE A 83 -14.37 6.09 6.84
CA PHE A 83 -14.09 4.74 7.35
C PHE A 83 -14.39 3.65 6.33
N ALA A 84 -15.50 3.75 5.60
CA ALA A 84 -15.86 2.79 4.57
C ALA A 84 -14.82 2.74 3.44
N THR A 85 -14.37 3.91 2.95
CA THR A 85 -13.36 3.99 1.88
C THR A 85 -12.01 3.48 2.34
N VAL A 86 -11.57 3.84 3.55
CA VAL A 86 -10.33 3.32 4.15
C VAL A 86 -10.38 1.81 4.28
N TRP A 87 -11.49 1.26 4.76
CA TRP A 87 -11.64 -0.18 4.92
C TRP A 87 -11.53 -0.93 3.59
N VAL A 88 -12.24 -0.46 2.55
CA VAL A 88 -12.18 -1.05 1.21
C VAL A 88 -10.79 -0.89 0.59
N ALA A 89 -10.15 0.27 0.73
CA ALA A 89 -8.80 0.50 0.23
C ALA A 89 -7.77 -0.45 0.87
N ASN A 90 -7.85 -0.66 2.19
CA ASN A 90 -6.97 -1.62 2.88
C ASN A 90 -7.25 -3.06 2.47
N PHE A 91 -8.50 -3.41 2.19
CA PHE A 91 -8.83 -4.72 1.63
C PHE A 91 -8.17 -4.94 0.26
N TYR A 92 -8.22 -3.94 -0.63
CA TYR A 92 -7.52 -4.00 -1.93
C TYR A 92 -6.01 -4.12 -1.78
N MET A 93 -5.39 -3.37 -0.88
CA MET A 93 -3.95 -3.46 -0.62
C MET A 93 -3.56 -4.84 -0.08
N SER A 94 -4.33 -5.39 0.84
CA SER A 94 -4.10 -6.73 1.39
C SER A 94 -4.24 -7.82 0.32
N LEU A 95 -5.25 -7.72 -0.55
CA LEU A 95 -5.45 -8.63 -1.67
C LEU A 95 -4.30 -8.55 -2.66
N TYR A 96 -3.90 -7.34 -3.04
CA TYR A 96 -2.77 -7.11 -3.94
C TYR A 96 -1.46 -7.66 -3.39
N ASN A 97 -1.21 -7.47 -2.09
CA ASN A 97 -0.03 -8.00 -1.42
C ASN A 97 0.01 -9.53 -1.45
N ARG A 98 -1.11 -10.19 -1.21
CA ARG A 98 -1.20 -11.66 -1.31
C ARG A 98 -0.88 -12.15 -2.72
N LEU A 99 -1.50 -11.56 -3.74
CA LEU A 99 -1.25 -11.91 -5.15
C LEU A 99 0.23 -11.71 -5.52
N ARG A 100 0.84 -10.62 -5.06
CA ARG A 100 2.27 -10.34 -5.31
C ARG A 100 3.19 -11.34 -4.61
N LEU A 101 2.84 -11.80 -3.41
CA LEU A 101 3.59 -12.83 -2.69
C LEU A 101 3.49 -14.18 -3.40
N ASP A 102 2.31 -14.57 -3.85
CA ASP A 102 2.10 -15.83 -4.58
C ASP A 102 2.94 -15.86 -5.86
N ILE A 103 2.94 -14.77 -6.64
CA ILE A 103 3.78 -14.64 -7.85
C ILE A 103 5.28 -14.74 -7.50
N LYS A 104 5.72 -14.14 -6.39
CA LYS A 104 7.11 -14.25 -5.96
C LYS A 104 7.48 -15.67 -5.54
N HIS A 105 6.62 -16.37 -4.84
CA HIS A 105 6.82 -17.77 -4.46
C HIS A 105 6.94 -18.66 -5.68
N GLU A 106 6.08 -18.48 -6.67
CA GLU A 106 6.11 -19.23 -7.93
C GLU A 106 7.41 -18.97 -8.70
N ASN A 107 7.82 -17.70 -8.81
CA ASN A 107 9.08 -17.34 -9.47
C ASN A 107 10.32 -17.93 -8.76
N VAL A 108 10.34 -17.97 -7.43
CA VAL A 108 11.41 -18.59 -6.66
C VAL A 108 11.42 -20.10 -6.85
N ALA A 109 10.26 -20.74 -6.85
CA ALA A 109 10.14 -22.17 -7.10
C ALA A 109 10.67 -22.55 -8.50
N ILE A 110 10.31 -21.78 -9.54
CA ILE A 110 10.81 -21.95 -10.91
C ILE A 110 12.33 -21.75 -10.96
N ALA A 111 12.87 -20.74 -10.27
CA ALA A 111 14.32 -20.49 -10.25
C ALA A 111 15.09 -21.65 -9.58
N VAL A 112 14.58 -22.18 -8.48
CA VAL A 112 15.18 -23.33 -7.79
C VAL A 112 15.11 -24.58 -8.66
N GLU A 113 13.99 -24.81 -9.35
CA GLU A 113 13.84 -25.95 -10.26
C GLU A 113 14.83 -25.85 -11.43
N GLN A 114 15.01 -24.64 -12.00
CA GLN A 114 16.00 -24.41 -13.07
C GLN A 114 17.45 -24.63 -12.60
N GLU A 115 17.77 -24.32 -11.36
CA GLU A 115 19.11 -24.51 -10.79
C GLU A 115 19.40 -25.99 -10.49
N THR A 116 18.37 -26.77 -10.21
CA THR A 116 18.49 -28.22 -9.94
C THR A 116 18.47 -29.10 -11.19
N LEU A 117 18.11 -28.54 -12.36
CA LEU A 117 18.12 -29.26 -13.62
C LEU A 117 19.55 -29.53 -14.11
N PRO A 118 19.88 -30.75 -14.55
CA PRO A 118 21.19 -31.06 -15.14
C PRO A 118 21.40 -30.24 -16.42
N PRO A 119 22.68 -29.85 -16.73
CA PRO A 119 23.03 -28.96 -17.85
C PRO A 119 22.63 -29.45 -19.24
N ASP A 120 22.29 -30.73 -19.38
CA ASP A 120 21.86 -31.35 -20.63
C ASP A 120 20.34 -31.42 -20.85
N SER A 121 19.54 -30.76 -20.03
CA SER A 121 18.09 -30.78 -20.21
C SER A 121 17.63 -29.84 -21.34
N PRO A 122 16.63 -30.22 -22.17
CA PRO A 122 16.16 -29.40 -23.30
C PRO A 122 15.59 -28.04 -22.88
N GLN A 123 15.35 -27.80 -21.57
CA GLN A 123 14.84 -26.56 -21.02
C GLN A 123 15.93 -25.53 -20.70
N ALA A 124 17.19 -25.96 -20.53
CA ALA A 124 18.33 -25.06 -20.31
C ALA A 124 18.73 -24.27 -21.59
N ALA A 125 18.32 -24.75 -22.76
CA ALA A 125 18.65 -24.17 -24.06
C ALA A 125 17.73 -23.03 -24.51
N LYS A 126 16.73 -22.62 -23.70
CA LYS A 126 15.75 -21.54 -24.01
C LYS A 126 16.07 -20.22 -23.33
N LYS A 127 17.31 -19.92 -23.07
CA LYS A 127 17.74 -18.65 -22.51
C LYS A 127 18.24 -17.69 -23.59
#